data_aceb8a90606b28bfee5b5af1b109faf6
#
_entry.id   aceb8a90606b28bfee5b5af1b109faf6
#
_cell.length_a   1.000
_cell.length_b   1.000
_cell.length_c   1.000
_cell.angle_alpha   90.00
_cell.angle_beta   90.00
_cell.angle_gamma   90.00
#
_symmetry.space_group_name_H-M   'P 1'
#
loop_
_entity.id
_entity.type
_entity.pdbx_description
1 polymer ?
#
loop_
_entity_poly.entity_id
_entity_poly.type
_entity_poly.pdbx_seq_one_letter_code
_entity_poly.pdbx_strand_id
1 'polypeptide(L)'
;MLRPGGMLLYSTCTFSPEENEQTIEYLLQEYPEFKICEMEGYEGFADGMPQVTESKNPELEKTVRIFPHRMKGEGHFLALLQKGEKQEEGKRLPESGKNKKLPEELEEFLGHIDRKFDSSRMDLRGEKVYYMPEGLPTLRGIRFLRTGLLMGELKKNRFEPSQALAMNLKKEEYDQVIDLPLEDERVMKYLKGETLDVEDLVKSKDKGWYLICVDGYPLGFGKLVNQMLKNKYLPGWRWNS
;
A
#
# COMPACT_ATOMS: atom_id res chain seq x y z
N MET A 1 -5.83 4.47 16.98
CA MET A 1 -5.00 3.75 15.99
C MET A 1 -3.53 4.18 16.05
N LEU A 2 -3.22 5.42 16.41
CA LEU A 2 -1.84 5.87 16.55
C LEU A 2 -1.19 5.27 17.82
N ARG A 3 0.02 4.69 17.68
CA ARG A 3 0.77 4.14 18.81
C ARG A 3 1.23 5.27 19.74
N PRO A 4 1.50 5.00 21.05
CA PRO A 4 2.21 5.95 21.90
C PRO A 4 3.52 6.40 21.24
N GLY A 5 3.85 7.69 21.33
CA GLY A 5 5.00 8.30 20.65
C GLY A 5 4.85 8.45 19.12
N GLY A 6 3.79 7.89 18.53
CA GLY A 6 3.55 7.96 17.08
C GLY A 6 3.22 9.38 16.60
N MET A 7 3.48 9.63 15.33
CA MET A 7 3.24 10.93 14.69
C MET A 7 2.08 10.87 13.69
N LEU A 8 1.34 11.95 13.57
CA LEU A 8 0.22 12.15 12.64
C LEU A 8 0.45 13.45 11.90
N LEU A 9 0.51 13.39 10.58
CA LEU A 9 0.43 14.57 9.73
C LEU A 9 -1.03 14.75 9.30
N TYR A 10 -1.64 15.84 9.72
CA TYR A 10 -2.96 16.29 9.26
C TYR A 10 -2.78 17.34 8.17
N SER A 11 -3.52 17.22 7.09
CA SER A 11 -3.47 18.18 5.98
C SER A 11 -4.83 18.39 5.34
N THR A 12 -5.06 19.62 4.88
CA THR A 12 -6.22 20.00 4.07
C THR A 12 -5.79 20.86 2.88
N CYS A 13 -6.65 20.95 1.88
CA CYS A 13 -6.49 21.88 0.76
C CYS A 13 -7.47 23.07 0.82
N THR A 14 -8.03 23.35 1.99
CA THR A 14 -8.96 24.46 2.24
C THR A 14 -8.27 25.59 3.01
N PHE A 15 -8.84 26.79 2.93
CA PHE A 15 -8.45 27.93 3.77
C PHE A 15 -9.38 28.12 4.98
N SER A 16 -10.42 27.29 5.11
CA SER A 16 -11.41 27.37 6.18
C SER A 16 -10.78 27.12 7.55
N PRO A 17 -10.87 28.05 8.51
CA PRO A 17 -10.38 27.82 9.87
C PRO A 17 -11.04 26.63 10.56
N GLU A 18 -12.31 26.33 10.24
CA GLU A 18 -13.10 25.24 10.82
C GLU A 18 -12.47 23.89 10.49
N GLU A 19 -11.94 23.74 9.29
CA GLU A 19 -11.27 22.52 8.87
C GLU A 19 -9.78 22.49 9.24
N ASN A 20 -9.20 23.62 9.60
CA ASN A 20 -7.79 23.80 9.87
C ASN A 20 -7.52 23.94 11.38
N GLU A 21 -7.22 25.14 11.87
CA GLU A 21 -6.82 25.36 13.27
C GLU A 21 -7.89 24.96 14.26
N GLN A 22 -9.19 25.14 13.95
CA GLN A 22 -10.26 24.75 14.87
C GLN A 22 -10.38 23.23 14.98
N THR A 23 -10.11 22.46 13.90
CA THR A 23 -10.02 21.00 13.97
C THR A 23 -8.85 20.56 14.85
N ILE A 24 -7.69 21.22 14.74
CA ILE A 24 -6.53 20.90 15.61
C ILE A 24 -6.80 21.31 17.04
N GLU A 25 -7.41 22.48 17.30
CA GLU A 25 -7.82 22.90 18.63
C GLU A 25 -8.75 21.87 19.27
N TYR A 26 -9.81 21.43 18.56
CA TYR A 26 -10.72 20.39 19.03
C TYR A 26 -9.97 19.10 19.37
N LEU A 27 -9.03 18.66 18.52
CA LEU A 27 -8.24 17.47 18.78
C LEU A 27 -7.41 17.60 20.06
N LEU A 28 -6.77 18.76 20.30
CA LEU A 28 -5.96 18.98 21.49
C LEU A 28 -6.81 19.06 22.76
N GLN A 29 -8.05 19.55 22.68
CA GLN A 29 -8.99 19.59 23.79
C GLN A 29 -9.51 18.20 24.17
N GLU A 30 -9.90 17.41 23.17
CA GLU A 30 -10.44 16.06 23.38
C GLU A 30 -9.35 15.02 23.73
N TYR A 31 -8.13 15.23 23.25
CA TYR A 31 -7.01 14.30 23.40
C TYR A 31 -5.75 15.03 23.87
N PRO A 32 -5.68 15.40 25.17
CA PRO A 32 -4.59 16.21 25.72
C PRO A 32 -3.22 15.52 25.69
N GLU A 33 -3.18 14.23 25.36
CA GLU A 33 -1.92 13.50 25.14
C GLU A 33 -1.24 13.86 23.80
N PHE A 34 -1.91 14.60 22.91
CA PHE A 34 -1.28 15.07 21.67
C PHE A 34 -0.61 16.43 21.88
N LYS A 35 0.48 16.63 21.17
CA LYS A 35 1.16 17.92 21.04
C LYS A 35 1.42 18.22 19.57
N ILE A 36 1.44 19.52 19.23
CA ILE A 36 1.88 19.97 17.90
C ILE A 36 3.42 19.96 17.87
N CYS A 37 3.99 19.42 16.83
CA CYS A 37 5.40 19.45 16.54
C CYS A 37 5.69 20.52 15.51
N GLU A 38 6.82 21.22 15.67
CA GLU A 38 7.33 22.12 14.64
C GLU A 38 7.71 21.32 13.39
N MET A 39 7.47 21.93 12.23
CA MET A 39 7.94 21.42 10.94
C MET A 39 9.05 22.31 10.45
N GLU A 40 10.03 21.70 9.75
CA GLU A 40 11.08 22.47 9.08
C GLU A 40 10.44 23.49 8.12
N GLY A 41 10.86 24.75 8.26
CA GLY A 41 10.32 25.83 7.44
C GLY A 41 10.87 25.78 6.02
N TYR A 42 9.98 25.92 5.04
CA TYR A 42 10.32 26.12 3.64
C TYR A 42 9.95 27.54 3.19
N GLU A 43 10.64 28.04 2.18
CA GLU A 43 10.29 29.32 1.58
C GLU A 43 8.81 29.34 1.14
N GLY A 44 8.05 30.32 1.60
CA GLY A 44 6.62 30.47 1.31
C GLY A 44 5.68 29.88 2.37
N PHE A 45 6.18 29.12 3.37
CA PHE A 45 5.38 28.68 4.51
C PHE A 45 4.99 29.89 5.37
N ALA A 46 3.77 29.86 5.90
CA ALA A 46 3.28 30.80 6.90
C ALA A 46 2.83 30.03 8.13
N ASP A 47 2.99 30.64 9.30
CA ASP A 47 2.53 30.07 10.56
C ASP A 47 1.00 29.94 10.59
N GLY A 48 0.50 29.00 11.39
CA GLY A 48 -0.92 28.89 11.70
C GLY A 48 -1.46 30.13 12.38
N MET A 49 -2.76 30.23 12.44
CA MET A 49 -3.49 31.44 12.87
C MET A 49 -4.29 31.18 14.15
N PRO A 50 -3.68 31.24 15.37
CA PRO A 50 -4.41 31.01 16.64
C PRO A 50 -5.62 31.95 16.80
N GLN A 51 -5.56 33.16 16.27
CA GLN A 51 -6.62 34.18 16.39
C GLN A 51 -7.96 33.77 15.74
N VAL A 52 -7.99 32.73 14.90
CA VAL A 52 -9.22 32.22 14.28
C VAL A 52 -9.87 31.10 15.09
N THR A 53 -9.33 30.77 16.26
CA THR A 53 -9.86 29.76 17.19
C THR A 53 -10.39 30.42 18.49
N GLU A 54 -11.20 29.69 19.25
CA GLU A 54 -11.77 30.19 20.49
C GLU A 54 -10.71 30.35 21.59
N SER A 55 -9.83 29.38 21.77
CA SER A 55 -8.82 29.40 22.84
C SER A 55 -7.64 30.33 22.52
N LYS A 56 -7.43 30.63 21.24
CA LYS A 56 -6.26 31.38 20.76
C LYS A 56 -4.94 30.75 21.22
N ASN A 57 -4.91 29.41 21.30
CA ASN A 57 -3.75 28.65 21.78
C ASN A 57 -2.53 28.97 20.90
N PRO A 58 -1.44 29.54 21.46
CA PRO A 58 -0.25 29.91 20.70
C PRO A 58 0.46 28.72 20.07
N GLU A 59 0.27 27.50 20.58
CA GLU A 59 0.84 26.29 19.98
C GLU A 59 0.37 26.06 18.55
N LEU A 60 -0.79 26.63 18.16
CA LEU A 60 -1.30 26.55 16.79
C LEU A 60 -0.45 27.30 15.78
N GLU A 61 0.42 28.22 16.20
CA GLU A 61 1.42 28.87 15.34
C GLU A 61 2.40 27.85 14.73
N LYS A 62 2.60 26.69 15.38
CA LYS A 62 3.44 25.60 14.85
C LYS A 62 2.81 24.85 13.67
N THR A 63 1.55 25.08 13.37
CA THR A 63 0.93 24.58 12.15
C THR A 63 1.36 25.45 10.96
N VAL A 64 1.20 24.94 9.75
CA VAL A 64 1.67 25.61 8.55
C VAL A 64 0.51 25.91 7.62
N ARG A 65 0.46 27.14 7.11
CA ARG A 65 -0.40 27.54 6.00
C ARG A 65 0.43 27.80 4.76
N ILE A 66 0.02 27.21 3.65
CA ILE A 66 0.62 27.41 2.33
C ILE A 66 -0.36 28.21 1.48
N PHE A 67 0.10 29.36 1.00
CA PHE A 67 -0.73 30.26 0.19
C PHE A 67 -0.22 30.32 -1.25
N PRO A 68 -1.11 30.25 -2.27
CA PRO A 68 -0.70 30.32 -3.69
C PRO A 68 0.04 31.61 -4.09
N HIS A 69 -0.16 32.68 -3.35
CA HIS A 69 0.55 33.97 -3.61
C HIS A 69 1.97 34.03 -3.04
N ARG A 70 2.34 33.03 -2.17
CA ARG A 70 3.68 32.94 -1.58
C ARG A 70 4.54 31.85 -2.19
N MET A 71 3.93 30.82 -2.74
CA MET A 71 4.65 29.74 -3.45
C MET A 71 3.82 29.18 -4.59
N LYS A 72 4.50 28.64 -5.60
CA LYS A 72 3.82 28.01 -6.73
C LYS A 72 3.13 26.73 -6.29
N GLY A 73 1.83 26.59 -6.53
CA GLY A 73 1.03 25.44 -6.20
C GLY A 73 -0.34 25.83 -5.65
N GLU A 74 -1.06 24.82 -5.16
CA GLU A 74 -2.33 24.99 -4.48
C GLU A 74 -2.12 25.38 -3.01
N GLY A 75 -3.16 25.93 -2.37
CA GLY A 75 -3.11 26.20 -0.94
C GLY A 75 -3.25 24.93 -0.12
N HIS A 76 -2.54 24.87 0.99
CA HIS A 76 -2.62 23.74 1.95
C HIS A 76 -2.53 24.25 3.38
N PHE A 77 -3.06 23.44 4.29
CA PHE A 77 -2.81 23.52 5.72
C PHE A 77 -2.15 22.22 6.17
N LEU A 78 -1.15 22.31 7.05
CA LEU A 78 -0.43 21.18 7.61
C LEU A 78 -0.33 21.32 9.12
N ALA A 79 -0.57 20.22 9.85
CA ALA A 79 -0.31 20.12 11.28
C ALA A 79 0.37 18.78 11.58
N LEU A 80 1.58 18.84 12.15
CA LEU A 80 2.30 17.66 12.59
C LEU A 80 2.04 17.46 14.08
N LEU A 81 1.46 16.33 14.43
CA LEU A 81 1.04 15.98 15.78
C LEU A 81 1.81 14.76 16.28
N GLN A 82 2.16 14.73 17.54
CA GLN A 82 2.73 13.57 18.19
C GLN A 82 1.87 13.15 19.37
N LYS A 83 1.55 11.86 19.43
CA LYS A 83 0.88 11.26 20.60
C LYS A 83 1.89 11.04 21.72
N GLY A 84 1.49 11.34 22.97
CA GLY A 84 2.33 11.09 24.15
C GLY A 84 2.74 9.63 24.31
N GLU A 85 3.83 9.40 25.03
CA GLU A 85 4.42 8.07 25.23
C GLU A 85 3.72 7.19 26.28
N LYS A 86 2.72 7.70 26.99
CA LYS A 86 1.99 6.91 27.99
C LYS A 86 1.37 5.69 27.30
N GLN A 87 1.90 4.52 27.62
CA GLN A 87 1.27 3.25 27.29
C GLN A 87 -0.01 3.11 28.14
N GLU A 88 -1.17 3.19 27.49
CA GLU A 88 -2.27 2.40 28.00
C GLU A 88 -1.90 0.93 27.78
N GLU A 89 -1.95 0.12 28.84
CA GLU A 89 -1.88 -1.33 28.68
C GLU A 89 -3.08 -1.80 27.86
N GLY A 90 -2.96 -1.63 26.55
CA GLY A 90 -3.89 -2.19 25.59
C GLY A 90 -3.85 -3.71 25.76
N LYS A 91 -5.00 -4.33 26.07
CA LYS A 91 -5.13 -5.78 26.05
C LYS A 91 -4.53 -6.29 24.75
N ARG A 92 -3.40 -7.01 24.84
CA ARG A 92 -2.87 -7.76 23.70
C ARG A 92 -3.99 -8.68 23.22
N LEU A 93 -4.51 -8.38 22.06
CA LEU A 93 -5.47 -9.25 21.42
C LEU A 93 -4.73 -10.53 21.01
N PRO A 94 -5.36 -11.70 21.16
CA PRO A 94 -4.70 -12.97 20.89
C PRO A 94 -4.20 -12.98 19.44
N GLU A 95 -2.93 -13.33 19.26
CA GLU A 95 -2.33 -13.56 17.96
C GLU A 95 -3.09 -14.66 17.22
N SER A 96 -3.47 -14.41 15.99
CA SER A 96 -4.07 -15.45 15.16
C SER A 96 -2.96 -16.25 14.50
N GLY A 97 -2.90 -17.53 14.72
CA GLY A 97 -2.18 -18.40 13.81
C GLY A 97 -1.62 -19.66 14.43
N LYS A 98 -2.33 -20.76 14.27
CA LYS A 98 -1.72 -22.10 14.21
C LYS A 98 -1.22 -22.28 12.77
N ASN A 99 -0.02 -22.87 12.62
CA ASN A 99 0.47 -23.30 11.30
C ASN A 99 -0.63 -24.09 10.57
N LYS A 100 -1.06 -23.57 9.43
CA LYS A 100 -2.08 -24.19 8.59
C LYS A 100 -1.37 -24.88 7.43
N LYS A 101 -1.82 -26.11 7.11
CA LYS A 101 -1.42 -26.73 5.85
C LYS A 101 -2.02 -25.89 4.72
N LEU A 102 -1.17 -25.39 3.83
CA LEU A 102 -1.61 -24.63 2.67
C LEU A 102 -2.12 -25.58 1.58
N PRO A 103 -3.02 -25.14 0.70
CA PRO A 103 -3.37 -25.86 -0.53
C PRO A 103 -2.14 -26.09 -1.41
N GLU A 104 -2.07 -27.25 -2.05
CA GLU A 104 -0.94 -27.68 -2.86
C GLU A 104 -0.63 -26.67 -3.98
N GLU A 105 -1.65 -26.15 -4.63
CA GLU A 105 -1.50 -25.18 -5.73
C GLU A 105 -0.89 -23.85 -5.25
N LEU A 106 -1.14 -23.48 -4.00
CA LEU A 106 -0.52 -22.29 -3.39
C LEU A 106 0.94 -22.58 -3.01
N GLU A 107 1.20 -23.77 -2.42
CA GLU A 107 2.56 -24.19 -2.05
C GLU A 107 3.46 -24.29 -3.31
N GLU A 108 2.95 -24.88 -4.39
CA GLU A 108 3.65 -24.93 -5.68
C GLU A 108 4.01 -23.52 -6.18
N PHE A 109 3.04 -22.60 -6.18
CA PHE A 109 3.29 -21.22 -6.62
C PHE A 109 4.29 -20.49 -5.70
N LEU A 110 4.17 -20.65 -4.38
CA LEU A 110 5.09 -20.04 -3.42
C LEU A 110 6.52 -20.59 -3.54
N GLY A 111 6.67 -21.81 -4.04
CA GLY A 111 7.98 -22.41 -4.34
C GLY A 111 8.80 -21.66 -5.39
N HIS A 112 8.14 -20.83 -6.21
CA HIS A 112 8.80 -19.95 -7.19
C HIS A 112 9.28 -18.61 -6.59
N ILE A 113 8.98 -18.33 -5.32
CA ILE A 113 9.32 -17.06 -4.66
C ILE A 113 10.44 -17.31 -3.64
N ASP A 114 11.57 -16.64 -3.80
CA ASP A 114 12.69 -16.68 -2.84
C ASP A 114 12.44 -15.79 -1.62
N ARG A 115 11.24 -15.87 -1.08
CA ARG A 115 10.84 -15.24 0.18
C ARG A 115 10.02 -16.22 0.98
N LYS A 116 10.40 -16.44 2.23
CA LYS A 116 9.64 -17.31 3.12
C LYS A 116 8.38 -16.59 3.63
N PHE A 117 7.24 -17.21 3.38
CA PHE A 117 5.97 -16.77 3.93
C PHE A 117 5.60 -17.66 5.14
N ASP A 118 5.26 -17.03 6.24
CA ASP A 118 4.74 -17.73 7.41
C ASP A 118 3.31 -18.22 7.15
N SER A 119 3.11 -19.52 7.08
CA SER A 119 1.81 -20.14 6.81
C SER A 119 0.75 -19.80 7.86
N SER A 120 1.16 -19.49 9.09
CA SER A 120 0.24 -19.04 10.15
C SER A 120 -0.45 -17.73 9.84
N ARG A 121 0.19 -16.89 9.02
CA ARG A 121 -0.29 -15.59 8.59
C ARG A 121 -1.12 -15.62 7.29
N MET A 122 -1.28 -16.83 6.68
CA MET A 122 -2.16 -16.99 5.52
C MET A 122 -3.62 -17.07 5.96
N ASP A 123 -4.44 -16.23 5.37
CA ASP A 123 -5.88 -16.17 5.63
C ASP A 123 -6.66 -16.41 4.33
N LEU A 124 -7.41 -17.53 4.33
CA LEU A 124 -8.23 -17.95 3.19
C LEU A 124 -9.67 -17.46 3.41
N ARG A 125 -10.19 -16.66 2.48
CA ARG A 125 -11.55 -16.11 2.49
C ARG A 125 -12.25 -16.45 1.19
N GLY A 126 -13.05 -17.51 1.20
CA GLY A 126 -13.57 -18.08 -0.03
C GLY A 126 -12.41 -18.53 -0.93
N GLU A 127 -12.36 -18.01 -2.15
CA GLU A 127 -11.27 -18.31 -3.09
C GLU A 127 -10.02 -17.41 -2.88
N LYS A 128 -10.13 -16.32 -2.11
CA LYS A 128 -9.04 -15.34 -1.96
C LYS A 128 -8.08 -15.72 -0.84
N VAL A 129 -6.81 -15.57 -1.12
CA VAL A 129 -5.72 -15.79 -0.17
C VAL A 129 -5.07 -14.47 0.19
N TYR A 130 -5.00 -14.16 1.49
CA TYR A 130 -4.36 -12.96 2.02
C TYR A 130 -3.18 -13.33 2.90
N TYR A 131 -2.10 -12.58 2.81
CA TYR A 131 -0.98 -12.65 3.75
C TYR A 131 -1.11 -11.51 4.75
N MET A 132 -1.34 -11.85 6.01
CA MET A 132 -1.67 -10.91 7.06
C MET A 132 -0.42 -10.28 7.66
N PRO A 133 -0.44 -9.01 8.07
CA PRO A 133 0.66 -8.41 8.83
C PRO A 133 0.85 -9.12 10.17
N GLU A 134 2.08 -9.10 10.66
CA GLU A 134 2.40 -9.62 12.00
C GLU A 134 1.73 -8.79 13.08
N GLY A 135 1.30 -9.47 14.16
CA GLY A 135 0.67 -8.79 15.30
C GLY A 135 -0.71 -8.18 15.00
N LEU A 136 -1.34 -8.53 13.88
CA LEU A 136 -2.70 -8.05 13.59
C LEU A 136 -3.69 -8.72 14.54
N PRO A 137 -4.47 -7.94 15.31
CA PRO A 137 -5.49 -8.48 16.19
C PRO A 137 -6.65 -9.12 15.44
N THR A 138 -7.40 -9.97 16.12
CA THR A 138 -8.63 -10.55 15.55
C THR A 138 -9.65 -9.46 15.22
N LEU A 139 -10.01 -9.34 13.95
CA LEU A 139 -10.93 -8.33 13.42
C LEU A 139 -12.41 -8.77 13.48
N ARG A 140 -12.81 -9.53 14.51
CA ARG A 140 -14.20 -9.99 14.63
C ARG A 140 -15.15 -8.80 14.83
N GLY A 141 -16.24 -8.77 14.06
CA GLY A 141 -17.28 -7.71 14.16
C GLY A 141 -16.94 -6.41 13.44
N ILE A 142 -15.77 -6.29 12.84
CA ILE A 142 -15.38 -5.11 12.04
C ILE A 142 -15.56 -5.41 10.56
N ARG A 143 -16.24 -4.52 9.85
CA ARG A 143 -16.27 -4.54 8.38
C ARG A 143 -15.00 -3.89 7.84
N PHE A 144 -14.30 -4.58 6.97
CA PHE A 144 -13.12 -4.04 6.28
C PHE A 144 -13.16 -4.43 4.81
N LEU A 145 -12.62 -3.56 3.95
CA LEU A 145 -12.52 -3.81 2.52
C LEU A 145 -11.30 -4.65 2.18
N ARG A 146 -10.18 -4.39 2.84
CA ARG A 146 -8.91 -5.09 2.62
C ARG A 146 -8.17 -5.22 3.94
N THR A 147 -7.48 -6.35 4.10
CA THR A 147 -6.56 -6.60 5.22
C THR A 147 -5.39 -7.40 4.69
N GLY A 148 -4.18 -6.95 4.99
CA GLY A 148 -2.97 -7.61 4.50
C GLY A 148 -2.78 -7.54 2.98
N LEU A 149 -1.86 -8.34 2.47
CA LEU A 149 -1.53 -8.46 1.05
C LEU A 149 -2.43 -9.52 0.41
N LEU A 150 -3.18 -9.15 -0.62
CA LEU A 150 -3.87 -10.13 -1.45
C LEU A 150 -2.81 -10.91 -2.24
N MET A 151 -2.66 -12.19 -1.95
CA MET A 151 -1.72 -13.07 -2.67
C MET A 151 -2.28 -13.48 -4.03
N GLY A 152 -3.55 -13.83 -4.08
CA GLY A 152 -4.23 -14.31 -5.28
C GLY A 152 -5.52 -15.04 -4.96
N GLU A 153 -5.96 -15.84 -5.94
CA GLU A 153 -7.20 -16.62 -5.84
C GLU A 153 -6.94 -18.11 -6.11
N LEU A 154 -7.48 -18.96 -5.23
CA LEU A 154 -7.54 -20.40 -5.44
C LEU A 154 -8.73 -20.72 -6.35
N LYS A 155 -8.46 -21.29 -7.51
CA LYS A 155 -9.46 -21.82 -8.43
C LYS A 155 -9.35 -23.34 -8.46
N LYS A 156 -10.28 -24.00 -9.14
CA LYS A 156 -10.20 -25.44 -9.29
C LYS A 156 -8.85 -25.87 -9.87
N ASN A 157 -8.05 -26.59 -9.09
CA ASN A 157 -6.73 -27.13 -9.45
C ASN A 157 -5.71 -26.09 -9.95
N ARG A 158 -5.75 -24.84 -9.44
CA ARG A 158 -4.76 -23.82 -9.73
C ARG A 158 -4.83 -22.65 -8.77
N PHE A 159 -3.69 -21.99 -8.60
CA PHE A 159 -3.61 -20.68 -7.97
C PHE A 159 -3.42 -19.60 -9.05
N GLU A 160 -4.12 -18.48 -8.92
CA GLU A 160 -3.99 -17.31 -9.77
C GLU A 160 -3.43 -16.15 -8.95
N PRO A 161 -2.15 -15.74 -9.17
CA PRO A 161 -1.54 -14.66 -8.40
C PRO A 161 -2.19 -13.31 -8.70
N SER A 162 -2.24 -12.45 -7.69
CA SER A 162 -2.83 -11.13 -7.81
C SER A 162 -1.86 -10.08 -8.35
N GLN A 163 -2.39 -8.99 -8.87
CA GLN A 163 -1.61 -7.78 -9.20
C GLN A 163 -0.91 -7.21 -7.95
N ALA A 164 -1.57 -7.26 -6.79
CA ALA A 164 -0.99 -6.75 -5.54
C ALA A 164 0.26 -7.53 -5.12
N LEU A 165 0.26 -8.85 -5.34
CA LEU A 165 1.46 -9.66 -5.10
C LEU A 165 2.58 -9.29 -6.07
N ALA A 166 2.29 -9.12 -7.37
CA ALA A 166 3.30 -8.70 -8.34
C ALA A 166 3.98 -7.39 -7.91
N MET A 167 3.18 -6.40 -7.48
CA MET A 167 3.70 -5.11 -7.03
C MET A 167 4.46 -5.16 -5.70
N ASN A 168 4.34 -6.25 -4.95
CA ASN A 168 5.06 -6.46 -3.67
C ASN A 168 6.38 -7.23 -3.86
N LEU A 169 6.55 -7.92 -4.97
CA LEU A 169 7.77 -8.67 -5.29
C LEU A 169 8.85 -7.76 -5.88
N LYS A 170 10.10 -8.19 -5.70
CA LYS A 170 11.22 -7.72 -6.50
C LYS A 170 11.51 -8.73 -7.60
N LYS A 171 12.15 -8.29 -8.67
CA LYS A 171 12.56 -9.17 -9.79
C LYS A 171 13.34 -10.39 -9.31
N GLU A 172 14.28 -10.19 -8.39
CA GLU A 172 15.18 -11.21 -7.88
C GLU A 172 14.50 -12.23 -6.95
N GLU A 173 13.31 -11.90 -6.48
CA GLU A 173 12.55 -12.79 -5.58
C GLU A 173 11.68 -13.82 -6.33
N TYR A 174 11.61 -13.77 -7.68
CA TYR A 174 10.80 -14.70 -8.47
C TYR A 174 11.66 -15.37 -9.54
N ASP A 175 11.58 -16.69 -9.66
CA ASP A 175 12.45 -17.47 -10.52
C ASP A 175 12.05 -17.46 -12.00
N GLN A 176 10.79 -17.18 -12.33
CA GLN A 176 10.26 -17.11 -13.70
C GLN A 176 9.94 -15.66 -14.08
N VAL A 177 10.92 -14.96 -14.62
CA VAL A 177 10.83 -13.53 -14.95
C VAL A 177 10.99 -13.32 -16.45
N ILE A 178 10.21 -12.42 -17.02
CA ILE A 178 10.44 -11.76 -18.31
C ILE A 178 10.69 -10.28 -18.02
N ASP A 179 11.90 -9.82 -18.23
CA ASP A 179 12.30 -8.44 -18.03
C ASP A 179 12.49 -7.76 -19.38
N LEU A 180 11.68 -6.78 -19.67
CA LEU A 180 11.67 -6.04 -20.93
C LEU A 180 12.35 -4.69 -20.74
N PRO A 181 13.18 -4.23 -21.66
CA PRO A 181 13.61 -2.83 -21.66
C PRO A 181 12.41 -1.90 -21.91
N LEU A 182 12.46 -0.69 -21.38
CA LEU A 182 11.35 0.28 -21.45
C LEU A 182 10.90 0.55 -22.89
N GLU A 183 11.84 0.54 -23.84
CA GLU A 183 11.60 0.82 -25.25
C GLU A 183 11.01 -0.38 -26.03
N ASP A 184 10.91 -1.56 -25.40
CA ASP A 184 10.34 -2.74 -26.06
C ASP A 184 8.82 -2.52 -26.28
N GLU A 185 8.37 -2.68 -27.52
CA GLU A 185 6.96 -2.49 -27.89
C GLU A 185 6.00 -3.39 -27.09
N ARG A 186 6.49 -4.53 -26.58
CA ARG A 186 5.72 -5.46 -25.75
C ARG A 186 5.31 -4.85 -24.41
N VAL A 187 6.03 -3.84 -23.91
CA VAL A 187 5.63 -3.09 -22.71
C VAL A 187 4.27 -2.45 -22.93
N MET A 188 4.12 -1.73 -24.02
CA MET A 188 2.85 -1.08 -24.38
C MET A 188 1.72 -2.09 -24.60
N LYS A 189 2.01 -3.18 -25.30
CA LYS A 189 1.06 -4.28 -25.51
C LYS A 189 0.63 -4.89 -24.17
N TYR A 190 1.58 -5.07 -23.23
CA TYR A 190 1.26 -5.58 -21.90
C TYR A 190 0.35 -4.63 -21.12
N LEU A 191 0.65 -3.33 -21.11
CA LEU A 191 -0.18 -2.33 -20.44
C LEU A 191 -1.61 -2.22 -21.04
N LYS A 192 -1.76 -2.51 -22.34
CA LYS A 192 -3.07 -2.62 -23.01
C LYS A 192 -3.81 -3.93 -22.74
N GLY A 193 -3.17 -4.90 -22.09
CA GLY A 193 -3.76 -6.21 -21.78
C GLY A 193 -3.70 -7.22 -22.93
N GLU A 194 -2.86 -6.96 -23.95
CA GLU A 194 -2.68 -7.84 -25.09
C GLU A 194 -1.84 -9.07 -24.74
N THR A 195 -2.03 -10.15 -25.49
CA THR A 195 -1.16 -11.35 -25.42
C THR A 195 0.16 -11.03 -26.09
N LEU A 196 1.27 -11.44 -25.47
CA LEU A 196 2.62 -11.19 -26.01
C LEU A 196 3.21 -12.46 -26.62
N ASP A 197 3.86 -12.32 -27.76
CA ASP A 197 4.80 -13.29 -28.26
C ASP A 197 6.15 -13.09 -27.54
N VAL A 198 6.64 -14.14 -26.92
CA VAL A 198 7.88 -14.13 -26.13
C VAL A 198 8.80 -15.30 -26.47
N GLU A 199 8.69 -15.85 -27.69
CA GLU A 199 9.49 -17.01 -28.12
C GLU A 199 11.01 -16.75 -28.07
N ASP A 200 11.41 -15.50 -28.25
CA ASP A 200 12.81 -15.03 -28.16
C ASP A 200 13.34 -14.97 -26.73
N LEU A 201 12.47 -14.99 -25.74
CA LEU A 201 12.81 -14.79 -24.32
C LEU A 201 12.67 -16.07 -23.49
N VAL A 202 11.96 -17.08 -23.99
CA VAL A 202 11.62 -18.29 -23.25
C VAL A 202 11.93 -19.55 -24.08
N LYS A 203 12.10 -20.68 -23.39
CA LYS A 203 12.28 -21.97 -24.07
C LYS A 203 10.92 -22.53 -24.50
N SER A 204 10.90 -23.30 -25.57
CA SER A 204 9.67 -23.89 -26.17
C SER A 204 8.86 -24.76 -25.19
N LYS A 205 9.50 -25.32 -24.14
CA LYS A 205 8.86 -26.16 -23.12
C LYS A 205 8.42 -25.38 -21.87
N ASP A 206 8.80 -24.11 -21.77
CA ASP A 206 8.49 -23.30 -20.61
C ASP A 206 6.98 -23.02 -20.53
N LYS A 207 6.44 -23.03 -19.34
CA LYS A 207 5.02 -22.78 -19.06
C LYS A 207 4.86 -22.30 -17.62
N GLY A 208 3.72 -21.72 -17.30
CA GLY A 208 3.40 -21.31 -15.93
C GLY A 208 3.26 -19.81 -15.79
N TRP A 209 3.39 -19.35 -14.56
CA TRP A 209 3.30 -17.93 -14.23
C TRP A 209 4.65 -17.25 -14.37
N TYR A 210 4.67 -16.14 -15.05
CA TYR A 210 5.85 -15.28 -15.23
C TYR A 210 5.59 -13.91 -14.64
N LEU A 211 6.53 -13.40 -13.87
CA LEU A 211 6.56 -12.02 -13.42
C LEU A 211 7.09 -11.16 -14.58
N ILE A 212 6.31 -10.20 -15.03
CA ILE A 212 6.70 -9.29 -16.09
C ILE A 212 7.28 -8.04 -15.46
N CYS A 213 8.49 -7.74 -15.82
CA CYS A 213 9.24 -6.57 -15.36
C CYS A 213 9.57 -5.63 -16.52
N VAL A 214 9.82 -4.38 -16.20
CA VAL A 214 10.40 -3.38 -17.11
C VAL A 214 11.59 -2.75 -16.40
N ASP A 215 12.78 -2.85 -17.00
CA ASP A 215 14.04 -2.39 -16.41
C ASP A 215 14.23 -2.86 -14.96
N GLY A 216 13.83 -4.10 -14.67
CA GLY A 216 13.90 -4.71 -13.35
C GLY A 216 12.71 -4.41 -12.41
N TYR A 217 11.76 -3.56 -12.79
CA TYR A 217 10.61 -3.21 -11.98
C TYR A 217 9.37 -4.05 -12.34
N PRO A 218 8.78 -4.79 -11.39
CA PRO A 218 7.59 -5.60 -11.66
C PRO A 218 6.39 -4.77 -12.13
N LEU A 219 5.76 -5.21 -13.24
CA LEU A 219 4.51 -4.66 -13.74
C LEU A 219 3.30 -5.52 -13.39
N GLY A 220 3.46 -6.83 -13.36
CA GLY A 220 2.35 -7.75 -13.12
C GLY A 220 2.71 -9.17 -13.53
N PHE A 221 1.72 -10.06 -13.57
CA PHE A 221 1.89 -11.44 -13.98
C PHE A 221 1.35 -11.70 -15.39
N GLY A 222 1.93 -12.69 -16.06
CA GLY A 222 1.41 -13.31 -17.25
C GLY A 222 1.47 -14.84 -17.14
N LYS A 223 0.60 -15.54 -17.88
CA LYS A 223 0.62 -17.00 -17.94
C LYS A 223 1.17 -17.44 -19.28
N LEU A 224 2.34 -18.07 -19.24
CA LEU A 224 3.01 -18.60 -20.44
C LEU A 224 2.39 -19.93 -20.88
N VAL A 225 2.01 -20.02 -22.14
CA VAL A 225 1.50 -21.24 -22.78
C VAL A 225 1.98 -21.23 -24.24
N ASN A 226 2.76 -22.22 -24.66
CA ASN A 226 3.27 -22.34 -26.03
C ASN A 226 3.95 -21.05 -26.51
N GLN A 227 4.88 -20.52 -25.74
CA GLN A 227 5.64 -19.29 -26.03
C GLN A 227 4.79 -18.00 -26.15
N MET A 228 3.47 -18.11 -25.94
CA MET A 228 2.57 -16.97 -25.88
C MET A 228 2.24 -16.63 -24.45
N LEU A 229 2.51 -15.41 -24.02
CA LEU A 229 2.22 -14.91 -22.69
C LEU A 229 0.79 -14.35 -22.64
N LYS A 230 -0.12 -15.10 -22.04
CA LYS A 230 -1.48 -14.61 -21.75
C LYS A 230 -1.41 -13.54 -20.67
N ASN A 231 -1.75 -12.34 -21.04
CA ASN A 231 -1.72 -11.17 -20.15
C ASN A 231 -2.68 -11.32 -18.97
N LYS A 232 -2.19 -10.99 -17.77
CA LYS A 232 -2.96 -11.00 -16.51
C LYS A 232 -2.91 -9.66 -15.78
N TYR A 233 -2.47 -8.60 -16.48
CA TYR A 233 -2.49 -7.25 -15.98
C TYR A 233 -3.92 -6.82 -15.59
N LEU A 234 -4.04 -6.14 -14.46
CA LEU A 234 -5.33 -5.81 -13.87
C LEU A 234 -6.21 -5.02 -14.86
N PRO A 235 -7.42 -5.52 -15.21
CA PRO A 235 -8.25 -4.87 -16.22
C PRO A 235 -8.52 -3.38 -15.96
N GLY A 236 -8.73 -2.98 -14.71
CA GLY A 236 -8.95 -1.57 -14.36
C GLY A 236 -7.73 -0.65 -14.47
N TRP A 237 -6.55 -1.21 -14.76
CA TRP A 237 -5.30 -0.46 -14.94
C TRP A 237 -4.84 -0.43 -16.40
N ARG A 238 -5.56 -1.11 -17.29
CA ARG A 238 -5.20 -1.18 -18.71
C ARG A 238 -5.37 0.17 -19.39
N TRP A 239 -4.47 0.45 -20.30
CA TRP A 239 -4.54 1.64 -21.14
C TRP A 239 -5.57 1.45 -22.25
N ASN A 240 -6.52 2.36 -22.33
CA ASN A 240 -7.65 2.32 -23.27
C ASN A 240 -7.47 3.29 -24.45
N SER A 241 -6.25 3.54 -24.88
CA SER A 241 -5.97 4.41 -26.03
C SER A 241 -5.30 3.66 -27.16
#